data_76c391530b11d59a00ebaa19b9a4cdd6
#
_entry.id   76c391530b11d59a00ebaa19b9a4cdd6
#
_cell.length_a   1.000
_cell.length_b   1.000
_cell.length_c   1.000
_cell.angle_alpha   90.00
_cell.angle_beta   90.00
_cell.angle_gamma   90.00
#
_symmetry.space_group_name_H-M   'P 1'
#
loop_
_entity.id
_entity.type
_entity.pdbx_description
1 polymer ?
#
loop_
_entity_poly.entity_id
_entity_poly.type
_entity_poly.pdbx_seq_one_letter_code
_entity_poly.pdbx_strand_id
1 'polypeptide(L)'
;MTLGCKLNYAETSSLRDRLCALGVKDAADGEQADFCIVNTCSVTGEADAKCRHAINRLHRQHPHALIAVMGCYAQLAADVLTRIEGVGLVVGMEHKGRLVELLEQALAGTEGGLAFTSPLADIRTFVPSCSRGERTRYFLKVQDGCNYYCTYCTIPIARGRSRNGSIASLVEQAEAAAREGGREIVITGVNIGDFGRSTGESFHELLRALDAVEGIQRYRISSIEPNLLTDEIIDFCAGSRAFMPHFHIPLQSGSDDVLRLMRRRYDTALFRRKVERIRSVMPDAFIGVDVIVGTRGETEAYFEDAFRFIKSLDISQLHVFSYSERPGTKALGIPHVVTPQEKHDRSRRLIALSEEKRLAHYRRYIGTERMVLWEHAREGQPLLGWTDNYIRVRLAEGATAVPDSLCSVRLGELDADGETLQATPL
;
A
#
# COMPACT_ATOMS: atom_id res chain seq x y z
N MET A 1 -9.76 10.84 9.06
CA MET A 1 -10.07 9.44 8.65
C MET A 1 -9.36 9.08 7.35
N THR A 2 -8.78 7.89 7.24
CA THR A 2 -8.08 7.43 6.02
C THR A 2 -8.74 6.17 5.46
N LEU A 3 -9.05 6.21 4.19
CA LEU A 3 -9.55 5.08 3.41
C LEU A 3 -8.54 4.76 2.28
N GLY A 4 -8.26 3.47 2.05
CA GLY A 4 -7.43 3.04 0.93
C GLY A 4 -6.04 2.52 1.33
N CYS A 5 -5.00 2.95 0.64
CA CYS A 5 -3.68 2.32 0.65
C CYS A 5 -2.70 2.96 1.67
N LYS A 6 -1.52 2.34 1.81
CA LYS A 6 -0.40 2.83 2.64
C LYS A 6 0.02 4.26 2.27
N LEU A 7 -0.09 4.61 0.98
CA LEU A 7 0.22 5.95 0.48
C LEU A 7 -0.76 7.00 1.04
N ASN A 8 -2.07 6.71 1.02
CA ASN A 8 -3.06 7.58 1.63
C ASN A 8 -2.82 7.72 3.14
N TYR A 9 -2.41 6.64 3.80
CA TYR A 9 -2.10 6.67 5.22
C TYR A 9 -0.90 7.58 5.52
N ALA A 10 0.20 7.45 4.78
CA ALA A 10 1.36 8.34 4.92
C ALA A 10 0.98 9.82 4.70
N GLU A 11 0.16 10.10 3.67
CA GLU A 11 -0.32 11.46 3.38
C GLU A 11 -1.17 12.03 4.51
N THR A 12 -2.07 11.23 5.10
CA THR A 12 -2.93 11.69 6.21
C THR A 12 -2.13 11.89 7.50
N SER A 13 -1.20 10.97 7.82
CA SER A 13 -0.35 11.09 9.00
C SER A 13 0.48 12.38 8.95
N SER A 14 1.18 12.63 7.82
CA SER A 14 1.96 13.87 7.66
C SER A 14 1.09 15.14 7.69
N LEU A 15 -0.15 15.06 7.20
CA LEU A 15 -1.09 16.18 7.30
C LEU A 15 -1.49 16.44 8.76
N ARG A 16 -1.79 15.38 9.52
CA ARG A 16 -2.09 15.45 10.96
C ARG A 16 -0.95 16.11 11.72
N ASP A 17 0.31 15.67 11.48
CA ASP A 17 1.49 16.26 12.12
C ASP A 17 1.59 17.77 11.87
N ARG A 18 1.31 18.20 10.62
CA ARG A 18 1.29 19.63 10.26
C ARG A 18 0.19 20.40 10.98
N LEU A 19 -1.01 19.83 11.10
CA LEU A 19 -2.13 20.44 11.83
C LEU A 19 -1.83 20.54 13.32
N CYS A 20 -1.29 19.47 13.91
CA CYS A 20 -0.87 19.47 15.32
C CYS A 20 0.21 20.54 15.61
N ALA A 21 1.17 20.73 14.70
CA ALA A 21 2.18 21.78 14.80
C ALA A 21 1.58 23.20 14.77
N LEU A 22 0.38 23.37 14.20
CA LEU A 22 -0.39 24.62 14.21
C LEU A 22 -1.34 24.74 15.42
N GLY A 23 -1.29 23.80 16.38
CA GLY A 23 -2.11 23.82 17.59
C GLY A 23 -3.47 23.13 17.45
N VAL A 24 -3.77 22.52 16.29
CA VAL A 24 -5.00 21.72 16.11
C VAL A 24 -4.88 20.44 16.93
N LYS A 25 -5.96 20.06 17.60
CA LYS A 25 -6.03 18.84 18.41
C LYS A 25 -6.97 17.82 17.75
N ASP A 26 -6.66 16.53 17.91
CA ASP A 26 -7.61 15.50 17.59
C ASP A 26 -8.78 15.52 18.56
N ALA A 27 -10.00 15.43 18.06
CA ALA A 27 -11.19 15.31 18.88
C ALA A 27 -11.16 13.96 19.62
N ALA A 28 -11.45 13.98 20.92
CA ALA A 28 -11.57 12.76 21.72
C ALA A 28 -12.84 11.98 21.34
N ASP A 29 -12.91 10.71 21.74
CA ASP A 29 -14.10 9.89 21.53
C ASP A 29 -15.34 10.55 22.19
N GLY A 30 -16.36 10.83 21.38
CA GLY A 30 -17.59 11.49 21.80
C GLY A 30 -17.54 13.02 21.79
N GLU A 31 -16.41 13.64 21.53
CA GLU A 31 -16.26 15.07 21.38
C GLU A 31 -16.72 15.53 19.99
N GLN A 32 -17.35 16.72 19.90
CA GLN A 32 -17.68 17.32 18.61
C GLN A 32 -16.42 17.91 17.96
N ALA A 33 -16.24 17.62 16.68
CA ALA A 33 -15.15 18.18 15.89
C ALA A 33 -15.59 19.45 15.16
N ASP A 34 -14.71 20.42 15.02
CA ASP A 34 -14.92 21.61 14.17
C ASP A 34 -14.83 21.27 12.68
N PHE A 35 -13.97 20.32 12.34
CA PHE A 35 -13.85 19.80 10.99
C PHE A 35 -13.40 18.33 10.98
N CYS A 36 -13.73 17.64 9.87
CA CYS A 36 -13.32 16.26 9.61
C CYS A 36 -12.57 16.17 8.28
N ILE A 37 -11.42 15.51 8.25
CA ILE A 37 -10.68 15.25 7.00
C ILE A 37 -10.81 13.78 6.61
N VAL A 38 -11.25 13.53 5.36
CA VAL A 38 -11.40 12.20 4.80
C VAL A 38 -10.48 12.02 3.59
N ASN A 39 -9.43 11.20 3.73
CA ASN A 39 -8.58 10.82 2.61
C ASN A 39 -9.15 9.58 1.92
N THR A 40 -9.53 9.72 0.65
CA THR A 40 -10.39 8.79 -0.08
C THR A 40 -9.64 7.94 -1.09
N CYS A 41 -10.18 6.74 -1.35
CA CYS A 41 -9.72 5.81 -2.38
C CYS A 41 -10.79 5.65 -3.47
N SER A 42 -10.37 5.33 -4.71
CA SER A 42 -11.27 5.08 -5.84
C SER A 42 -10.76 3.96 -6.77
N VAL A 43 -10.06 2.96 -6.19
CA VAL A 43 -9.53 1.83 -6.98
C VAL A 43 -10.66 0.88 -7.40
N THR A 44 -11.71 0.75 -6.60
CA THR A 44 -12.90 -0.06 -6.89
C THR A 44 -14.18 0.72 -6.65
N GLY A 45 -15.30 0.28 -7.25
CA GLY A 45 -16.63 0.86 -6.96
C GLY A 45 -17.06 0.70 -5.50
N GLU A 46 -16.64 -0.39 -4.86
CA GLU A 46 -16.85 -0.61 -3.42
C GLU A 46 -16.07 0.42 -2.57
N ALA A 47 -14.85 0.77 -2.98
CA ALA A 47 -14.07 1.82 -2.31
C ALA A 47 -14.79 3.17 -2.36
N ASP A 48 -15.38 3.54 -3.51
CA ASP A 48 -16.18 4.76 -3.63
C ASP A 48 -17.41 4.73 -2.70
N ALA A 49 -18.11 3.60 -2.63
CA ALA A 49 -19.24 3.42 -1.74
C ALA A 49 -18.83 3.56 -0.27
N LYS A 50 -17.74 2.90 0.14
CA LYS A 50 -17.18 3.02 1.50
C LYS A 50 -16.82 4.46 1.83
N CYS A 51 -16.28 5.23 0.87
CA CYS A 51 -15.97 6.65 1.07
C CYS A 51 -17.25 7.46 1.34
N ARG A 52 -18.30 7.31 0.52
CA ARG A 52 -19.58 8.00 0.75
C ARG A 52 -20.22 7.61 2.08
N HIS A 53 -20.23 6.34 2.44
CA HIS A 53 -20.73 5.88 3.73
C HIS A 53 -19.97 6.49 4.91
N ALA A 54 -18.64 6.60 4.81
CA ALA A 54 -17.82 7.21 5.84
C ALA A 54 -18.11 8.71 6.01
N ILE A 55 -18.25 9.45 4.89
CA ILE A 55 -18.59 10.87 4.89
C ILE A 55 -19.94 11.08 5.55
N ASN A 56 -20.98 10.35 5.12
CA ASN A 56 -22.33 10.46 5.70
C ASN A 56 -22.35 10.07 7.19
N ARG A 57 -21.53 9.12 7.62
CA ARG A 57 -21.40 8.76 9.05
C ARG A 57 -20.78 9.91 9.84
N LEU A 58 -19.70 10.51 9.35
CA LEU A 58 -19.04 11.64 10.00
C LEU A 58 -19.99 12.84 10.12
N HIS A 59 -20.76 13.15 9.06
CA HIS A 59 -21.75 14.22 9.12
C HIS A 59 -22.82 13.99 10.20
N ARG A 60 -23.32 12.75 10.34
CA ARG A 60 -24.26 12.41 11.43
C ARG A 60 -23.64 12.49 12.82
N GLN A 61 -22.37 12.14 12.97
CA GLN A 61 -21.65 12.19 14.25
C GLN A 61 -21.26 13.61 14.63
N HIS A 62 -20.94 14.47 13.66
CA HIS A 62 -20.49 15.85 13.81
C HIS A 62 -21.28 16.76 12.87
N PRO A 63 -22.57 17.08 13.17
CA PRO A 63 -23.47 17.77 12.23
C PRO A 63 -23.01 19.19 11.86
N HIS A 64 -22.22 19.82 12.72
CA HIS A 64 -21.71 21.17 12.51
C HIS A 64 -20.28 21.22 11.97
N ALA A 65 -19.61 20.07 11.85
CA ALA A 65 -18.26 20.00 11.36
C ALA A 65 -18.19 20.20 9.85
N LEU A 66 -17.24 20.99 9.39
CA LEU A 66 -16.87 21.04 7.98
C LEU A 66 -16.19 19.73 7.59
N ILE A 67 -16.69 19.03 6.58
CA ILE A 67 -16.02 17.83 6.05
C ILE A 67 -15.15 18.20 4.86
N ALA A 68 -13.84 18.03 5.00
CA ALA A 68 -12.85 18.18 3.94
C ALA A 68 -12.52 16.82 3.34
N VAL A 69 -12.72 16.64 2.04
CA VAL A 69 -12.48 15.39 1.33
C VAL A 69 -11.27 15.53 0.41
N MET A 70 -10.28 14.65 0.54
CA MET A 70 -9.10 14.60 -0.32
C MET A 70 -8.88 13.19 -0.89
N GLY A 71 -7.94 13.03 -1.81
CA GLY A 71 -7.55 11.71 -2.31
C GLY A 71 -8.05 11.37 -3.71
N CYS A 72 -7.98 10.07 -4.07
CA CYS A 72 -8.28 9.63 -5.44
C CYS A 72 -9.74 9.88 -5.82
N TYR A 73 -10.68 9.64 -4.92
CA TYR A 73 -12.10 9.87 -5.19
C TYR A 73 -12.42 11.38 -5.28
N ALA A 74 -11.79 12.20 -4.45
CA ALA A 74 -11.90 13.66 -4.54
C ALA A 74 -11.47 14.20 -5.91
N GLN A 75 -10.39 13.64 -6.50
CA GLN A 75 -9.94 14.02 -7.84
C GLN A 75 -10.90 13.57 -8.96
N LEU A 76 -11.49 12.37 -8.83
CA LEU A 76 -12.29 11.76 -9.90
C LEU A 76 -13.77 12.15 -9.88
N ALA A 77 -14.31 12.54 -8.74
CA ALA A 77 -15.75 12.73 -8.55
C ALA A 77 -16.06 13.94 -7.64
N ALA A 78 -15.34 15.04 -7.83
CA ALA A 78 -15.54 16.26 -7.03
C ALA A 78 -17.00 16.74 -7.06
N ASP A 79 -17.63 16.74 -8.24
CA ASP A 79 -19.03 17.16 -8.42
C ASP A 79 -20.03 16.28 -7.66
N VAL A 80 -19.71 15.02 -7.42
CA VAL A 80 -20.53 14.10 -6.62
C VAL A 80 -20.34 14.40 -5.14
N LEU A 81 -19.08 14.62 -4.74
CA LEU A 81 -18.73 14.85 -3.34
C LEU A 81 -19.22 16.17 -2.80
N THR A 82 -19.16 17.26 -3.58
CA THR A 82 -19.67 18.60 -3.18
C THR A 82 -21.18 18.64 -2.95
N ARG A 83 -21.93 17.66 -3.46
CA ARG A 83 -23.37 17.53 -3.23
C ARG A 83 -23.74 16.75 -1.97
N ILE A 84 -22.75 16.13 -1.31
CA ILE A 84 -23.00 15.40 -0.06
C ILE A 84 -23.08 16.41 1.07
N GLU A 85 -24.14 16.33 1.86
CA GLU A 85 -24.37 17.19 3.00
C GLU A 85 -23.21 17.15 4.00
N GLY A 86 -22.80 18.32 4.49
CA GLY A 86 -21.64 18.47 5.38
C GLY A 86 -20.29 18.58 4.67
N VAL A 87 -20.19 18.26 3.36
CA VAL A 87 -18.95 18.45 2.62
C VAL A 87 -18.78 19.91 2.22
N GLY A 88 -17.88 20.60 2.92
CA GLY A 88 -17.54 22.01 2.65
C GLY A 88 -16.28 22.19 1.79
N LEU A 89 -15.44 21.16 1.66
CA LEU A 89 -14.19 21.25 0.91
C LEU A 89 -13.84 19.94 0.20
N VAL A 90 -13.51 20.01 -1.09
CA VAL A 90 -12.99 18.87 -1.88
C VAL A 90 -11.65 19.24 -2.49
N VAL A 91 -10.60 18.47 -2.21
CA VAL A 91 -9.22 18.77 -2.61
C VAL A 91 -8.64 17.64 -3.44
N GLY A 92 -8.39 17.93 -4.72
CA GLY A 92 -7.74 17.03 -5.67
C GLY A 92 -6.23 16.91 -5.47
N MET A 93 -5.59 16.11 -6.33
CA MET A 93 -4.20 15.69 -6.15
C MET A 93 -3.18 16.83 -6.16
N GLU A 94 -3.33 17.80 -7.06
CA GLU A 94 -2.38 18.92 -7.18
C GLU A 94 -2.40 19.83 -5.94
N HIS A 95 -3.58 19.97 -5.34
CA HIS A 95 -3.81 20.92 -4.25
C HIS A 95 -3.60 20.34 -2.85
N LYS A 96 -3.26 19.05 -2.70
CA LYS A 96 -3.06 18.41 -1.38
C LYS A 96 -2.05 19.14 -0.49
N GLY A 97 -0.97 19.68 -1.06
CA GLY A 97 0.03 20.43 -0.31
C GLY A 97 -0.52 21.69 0.36
N ARG A 98 -1.57 22.25 -0.21
CA ARG A 98 -2.26 23.46 0.25
C ARG A 98 -3.49 23.20 1.13
N LEU A 99 -3.75 21.93 1.50
CA LEU A 99 -5.01 21.58 2.17
C LEU A 99 -5.22 22.37 3.46
N VAL A 100 -4.19 22.66 4.24
CA VAL A 100 -4.31 23.45 5.47
C VAL A 100 -4.81 24.87 5.15
N GLU A 101 -4.18 25.55 4.20
CA GLU A 101 -4.59 26.88 3.72
C GLU A 101 -6.06 26.89 3.21
N LEU A 102 -6.41 25.89 2.40
CA LEU A 102 -7.75 25.76 1.85
C LEU A 102 -8.80 25.43 2.92
N LEU A 103 -8.43 24.71 3.97
CA LEU A 103 -9.28 24.42 5.10
C LEU A 103 -9.55 25.69 5.92
N GLU A 104 -8.53 26.50 6.18
CA GLU A 104 -8.68 27.80 6.85
C GLU A 104 -9.64 28.72 6.06
N GLN A 105 -9.49 28.78 4.74
CA GLN A 105 -10.39 29.54 3.87
C GLN A 105 -11.84 29.04 3.95
N ALA A 106 -12.03 27.72 3.94
CA ALA A 106 -13.36 27.12 4.02
C ALA A 106 -14.02 27.35 5.39
N LEU A 107 -13.27 27.33 6.47
CA LEU A 107 -13.76 27.61 7.83
C LEU A 107 -14.08 29.09 8.05
N ALA A 108 -13.43 30.00 7.33
CA ALA A 108 -13.68 31.44 7.41
C ALA A 108 -15.02 31.90 6.78
N GLY A 109 -15.83 31.00 6.21
CA GLY A 109 -17.21 31.27 5.86
C GLY A 109 -17.49 31.57 4.38
N THR A 110 -17.01 30.79 3.45
CA THR A 110 -17.56 30.73 2.10
C THR A 110 -18.82 29.85 2.06
N GLU A 111 -19.96 30.40 1.68
CA GLU A 111 -21.19 29.64 1.47
C GLU A 111 -21.00 28.64 0.30
N GLY A 112 -21.27 27.36 0.54
CA GLY A 112 -21.22 26.27 -0.43
C GLY A 112 -19.92 25.45 -0.43
N GLY A 113 -19.98 24.23 -0.94
CA GLY A 113 -18.84 23.33 -1.04
C GLY A 113 -17.80 23.82 -2.05
N LEU A 114 -16.58 24.07 -1.58
CA LEU A 114 -15.44 24.45 -2.43
C LEU A 114 -14.77 23.22 -3.01
N ALA A 115 -14.48 23.23 -4.32
CA ALA A 115 -13.74 22.14 -4.99
C ALA A 115 -12.49 22.69 -5.69
N PHE A 116 -11.35 22.15 -5.30
CA PHE A 116 -10.05 22.46 -5.88
C PHE A 116 -9.49 21.20 -6.56
N THR A 117 -9.75 21.05 -7.84
CA THR A 117 -9.22 19.97 -8.69
C THR A 117 -8.49 20.57 -9.87
N SER A 118 -7.54 19.82 -10.44
CA SER A 118 -6.80 20.24 -11.63
C SER A 118 -6.95 19.20 -12.75
N PRO A 119 -6.88 19.65 -14.01
CA PRO A 119 -6.74 18.73 -15.13
C PRO A 119 -5.54 17.80 -14.94
N LEU A 120 -5.61 16.61 -15.52
CA LEU A 120 -4.59 15.58 -15.35
C LEU A 120 -3.18 16.03 -15.76
N ALA A 121 -3.09 16.87 -16.78
CA ALA A 121 -1.82 17.41 -17.30
C ALA A 121 -1.11 18.33 -16.29
N ASP A 122 -1.86 18.91 -15.36
CA ASP A 122 -1.39 19.91 -14.40
C ASP A 122 -1.07 19.30 -13.04
N ILE A 123 -1.29 17.99 -12.84
CA ILE A 123 -0.90 17.30 -11.62
C ILE A 123 0.60 17.00 -11.67
N ARG A 124 1.40 17.90 -11.07
CA ARG A 124 2.87 17.87 -11.11
C ARG A 124 3.50 17.86 -9.72
N THR A 125 2.80 18.34 -8.70
CA THR A 125 3.36 18.49 -7.36
C THR A 125 3.53 17.14 -6.67
N PHE A 126 4.74 16.88 -6.16
CA PHE A 126 5.01 15.79 -5.23
C PHE A 126 4.93 16.34 -3.80
N VAL A 127 4.06 15.78 -2.99
CA VAL A 127 3.95 16.12 -1.57
C VAL A 127 4.67 15.04 -0.77
N PRO A 128 5.83 15.35 -0.17
CA PRO A 128 6.55 14.42 0.70
C PRO A 128 5.65 13.98 1.87
N SER A 129 5.72 12.71 2.25
CA SER A 129 4.93 12.18 3.36
C SER A 129 5.59 10.96 3.96
N CYS A 130 5.70 10.95 5.29
CA CYS A 130 6.11 9.79 6.07
C CYS A 130 5.14 9.65 7.25
N SER A 131 4.57 8.46 7.46
CA SER A 131 3.74 8.25 8.65
C SER A 131 4.60 8.08 9.88
N ARG A 132 4.16 8.58 11.04
CA ARG A 132 4.90 8.56 12.31
C ARG A 132 4.00 8.24 13.48
N GLY A 133 4.56 7.62 14.52
CA GLY A 133 4.00 7.56 15.86
C GLY A 133 2.78 6.65 16.12
N GLU A 134 1.88 6.46 15.17
CA GLU A 134 0.64 5.70 15.39
C GLU A 134 0.78 4.18 15.17
N ARG A 135 1.85 3.77 14.50
CA ARG A 135 2.11 2.37 14.16
C ARG A 135 3.59 2.07 14.32
N THR A 136 3.91 0.85 14.66
CA THR A 136 5.28 0.34 14.74
C THR A 136 6.07 0.49 13.43
N ARG A 137 5.37 0.39 12.28
CA ARG A 137 5.99 0.53 10.96
C ARG A 137 5.63 1.86 10.33
N TYR A 138 6.64 2.59 9.87
CA TYR A 138 6.52 3.86 9.19
C TYR A 138 6.33 3.65 7.68
N PHE A 139 5.57 4.50 7.01
CA PHE A 139 5.37 4.45 5.57
C PHE A 139 5.96 5.70 4.93
N LEU A 140 7.05 5.52 4.20
CA LEU A 140 7.71 6.60 3.47
C LEU A 140 7.22 6.66 2.03
N LYS A 141 6.52 7.73 1.66
CA LYS A 141 6.07 7.98 0.29
C LYS A 141 7.25 8.48 -0.53
N VAL A 142 7.71 7.67 -1.49
CA VAL A 142 8.85 8.03 -2.35
C VAL A 142 8.42 8.44 -3.76
N GLN A 143 7.24 7.96 -4.22
CA GLN A 143 6.78 8.16 -5.59
C GLN A 143 5.25 8.27 -5.62
N ASP A 144 4.69 9.01 -6.60
CA ASP A 144 3.25 9.17 -6.83
C ASP A 144 2.95 9.20 -8.34
N GLY A 145 1.69 8.87 -8.70
CA GLY A 145 1.28 8.78 -10.11
C GLY A 145 1.88 7.59 -10.85
N CYS A 146 1.47 7.37 -12.12
CA CYS A 146 1.95 6.24 -12.92
C CYS A 146 1.85 6.53 -14.42
N ASN A 147 2.87 6.09 -15.18
CA ASN A 147 2.94 6.24 -16.65
C ASN A 147 2.61 4.93 -17.41
N TYR A 148 2.08 3.89 -16.74
CA TYR A 148 1.83 2.61 -17.40
C TYR A 148 0.52 2.58 -18.17
N TYR A 149 -0.52 3.24 -17.68
CA TYR A 149 -1.84 3.27 -18.32
C TYR A 149 -2.39 1.86 -18.63
N CYS A 150 -2.26 0.94 -17.68
CA CYS A 150 -2.87 -0.37 -17.76
C CYS A 150 -4.38 -0.24 -18.04
N THR A 151 -4.95 -1.11 -18.86
CA THR A 151 -6.32 -0.94 -19.38
C THR A 151 -7.39 -0.85 -18.30
N TYR A 152 -7.17 -1.50 -17.16
CA TYR A 152 -8.11 -1.59 -16.03
C TYR A 152 -7.90 -0.49 -14.97
N CYS A 153 -6.80 0.25 -15.03
CA CYS A 153 -6.32 1.05 -13.89
C CYS A 153 -6.79 2.50 -13.96
N THR A 154 -7.35 2.99 -12.85
CA THR A 154 -7.77 4.39 -12.68
C THR A 154 -6.66 5.29 -12.13
N ILE A 155 -5.56 4.74 -11.66
CA ILE A 155 -4.53 5.51 -10.98
C ILE A 155 -3.93 6.62 -11.85
N PRO A 156 -3.56 6.39 -13.13
CA PRO A 156 -3.07 7.48 -13.98
C PRO A 156 -4.09 8.62 -14.15
N ILE A 157 -5.40 8.27 -14.10
CA ILE A 157 -6.50 9.24 -14.23
C ILE A 157 -6.72 10.00 -12.92
N ALA A 158 -6.51 9.34 -11.77
CA ALA A 158 -6.69 9.95 -10.46
C ALA A 158 -5.46 10.73 -9.98
N ARG A 159 -4.26 10.14 -10.15
CA ARG A 159 -3.02 10.65 -9.54
C ARG A 159 -2.07 11.32 -10.53
N GLY A 160 -2.36 11.29 -11.82
CA GLY A 160 -1.52 11.88 -12.85
C GLY A 160 -0.27 11.05 -13.17
N ARG A 161 0.70 11.71 -13.81
CA ARG A 161 1.96 11.11 -14.21
C ARG A 161 2.87 10.79 -13.04
N SER A 162 3.80 9.84 -13.27
CA SER A 162 4.84 9.46 -12.31
C SER A 162 5.71 10.66 -11.92
N ARG A 163 5.87 10.87 -10.63
CA ARG A 163 6.71 11.91 -10.02
C ARG A 163 7.20 11.44 -8.65
N ASN A 164 8.31 12.00 -8.20
CA ASN A 164 8.99 11.58 -6.96
C ASN A 164 9.63 12.78 -6.25
N GLY A 165 9.95 12.59 -4.98
CA GLY A 165 10.84 13.50 -4.24
C GLY A 165 12.30 13.26 -4.57
N SER A 166 13.19 14.19 -4.24
CA SER A 166 14.64 13.96 -4.34
C SER A 166 15.12 12.96 -3.28
N ILE A 167 16.20 12.24 -3.56
CA ILE A 167 16.83 11.34 -2.59
C ILE A 167 17.13 12.06 -1.29
N ALA A 168 17.71 13.27 -1.37
CA ALA A 168 18.04 14.06 -0.18
C ALA A 168 16.82 14.31 0.72
N SER A 169 15.68 14.72 0.15
CA SER A 169 14.48 14.99 0.93
C SER A 169 13.87 13.72 1.54
N LEU A 170 14.04 12.57 0.91
CA LEU A 170 13.53 11.29 1.39
C LEU A 170 14.42 10.71 2.50
N VAL A 171 15.73 10.89 2.39
CA VAL A 171 16.71 10.56 3.45
C VAL A 171 16.43 11.38 4.70
N GLU A 172 16.23 12.70 4.57
CA GLU A 172 15.88 13.58 5.69
C GLU A 172 14.62 13.09 6.45
N GLN A 173 13.59 12.62 5.71
CA GLN A 173 12.40 12.05 6.33
C GLN A 173 12.68 10.72 7.04
N ALA A 174 13.55 9.87 6.47
CA ALA A 174 13.94 8.62 7.10
C ALA A 174 14.77 8.86 8.36
N GLU A 175 15.68 9.84 8.35
CA GLU A 175 16.43 10.27 9.54
C GLU A 175 15.52 10.86 10.62
N ALA A 176 14.51 11.65 10.21
CA ALA A 176 13.51 12.15 11.16
C ALA A 176 12.73 11.00 11.81
N ALA A 177 12.32 10.00 11.04
CA ALA A 177 11.68 8.79 11.57
C ALA A 177 12.60 8.02 12.52
N ALA A 178 13.90 7.92 12.23
CA ALA A 178 14.90 7.30 13.10
C ALA A 178 15.03 8.04 14.44
N ARG A 179 15.11 9.38 14.41
CA ARG A 179 15.17 10.22 15.62
C ARG A 179 13.94 10.05 16.52
N GLU A 180 12.79 9.75 15.95
CA GLU A 180 11.55 9.48 16.69
C GLU A 180 11.42 8.02 17.17
N GLY A 181 12.46 7.20 16.98
CA GLY A 181 12.52 5.81 17.43
C GLY A 181 11.93 4.80 16.44
N GLY A 182 11.61 5.21 15.22
CA GLY A 182 11.19 4.31 14.16
C GLY A 182 12.22 3.23 13.86
N ARG A 183 11.80 1.97 13.79
CA ARG A 183 12.66 0.81 13.56
C ARG A 183 12.55 0.24 12.16
N GLU A 184 11.34 0.28 11.59
CA GLU A 184 11.05 -0.25 10.25
C GLU A 184 10.34 0.80 9.40
N ILE A 185 10.87 1.04 8.18
CA ILE A 185 10.25 1.89 7.15
C ILE A 185 9.82 1.01 5.97
N VAL A 186 8.56 1.15 5.58
CA VAL A 186 8.03 0.57 4.33
C VAL A 186 8.05 1.66 3.26
N ILE A 187 8.90 1.48 2.25
CA ILE A 187 8.96 2.36 1.09
C ILE A 187 7.68 2.18 0.29
N THR A 188 6.92 3.25 0.09
CA THR A 188 5.61 3.21 -0.56
C THR A 188 5.47 4.20 -1.70
N GLY A 189 4.65 3.84 -2.66
CA GLY A 189 4.33 4.65 -3.83
C GLY A 189 3.27 3.93 -4.67
N VAL A 190 3.02 4.47 -5.86
CA VAL A 190 2.11 3.87 -6.85
C VAL A 190 2.86 2.88 -7.74
N ASN A 191 4.03 3.28 -8.23
CA ASN A 191 4.94 2.48 -9.05
C ASN A 191 6.37 2.88 -8.67
N ILE A 192 6.83 2.35 -7.54
CA ILE A 192 8.09 2.79 -6.91
C ILE A 192 9.32 2.57 -7.78
N GLY A 193 9.33 1.53 -8.62
CA GLY A 193 10.43 1.29 -9.56
C GLY A 193 10.56 2.36 -10.66
N ASP A 194 9.54 3.20 -10.84
CA ASP A 194 9.55 4.35 -11.76
C ASP A 194 10.15 5.62 -11.12
N PHE A 195 10.69 5.50 -9.90
CA PHE A 195 11.38 6.57 -9.18
C PHE A 195 12.52 7.17 -10.01
N GLY A 196 12.73 8.47 -9.87
CA GLY A 196 13.80 9.21 -10.53
C GLY A 196 13.40 9.86 -11.86
N ARG A 197 12.27 9.50 -12.46
CA ARG A 197 11.83 10.09 -13.75
C ARG A 197 11.69 11.62 -13.73
N SER A 198 11.35 12.20 -12.59
CA SER A 198 11.20 13.66 -12.44
C SER A 198 12.43 14.35 -11.92
N THR A 199 13.39 13.63 -11.35
CA THR A 199 14.60 14.20 -10.71
C THR A 199 15.91 13.80 -11.40
N GLY A 200 15.89 12.80 -12.29
CA GLY A 200 17.09 12.25 -12.93
C GLY A 200 17.88 11.28 -12.04
N GLU A 201 17.36 10.96 -10.86
CA GLU A 201 17.90 9.96 -9.92
C GLU A 201 17.40 8.56 -10.28
N SER A 202 17.83 7.50 -9.59
CA SER A 202 17.35 6.15 -9.77
C SER A 202 16.83 5.54 -8.46
N PHE A 203 15.95 4.53 -8.59
CA PHE A 203 15.44 3.80 -7.42
C PHE A 203 16.57 3.07 -6.69
N HIS A 204 17.55 2.53 -7.40
CA HIS A 204 18.71 1.87 -6.80
C HIS A 204 19.56 2.86 -5.97
N GLU A 205 19.80 4.07 -6.47
CA GLU A 205 20.49 5.12 -5.69
C GLU A 205 19.72 5.49 -4.42
N LEU A 206 18.37 5.58 -4.51
CA LEU A 206 17.55 5.81 -3.32
C LEU A 206 17.71 4.67 -2.29
N LEU A 207 17.69 3.40 -2.74
CA LEU A 207 17.87 2.27 -1.81
C LEU A 207 19.22 2.34 -1.10
N ARG A 208 20.29 2.65 -1.81
CA ARG A 208 21.64 2.82 -1.23
C ARG A 208 21.70 3.95 -0.21
N ALA A 209 21.09 5.09 -0.53
CA ALA A 209 21.04 6.23 0.38
C ALA A 209 20.23 5.92 1.65
N LEU A 210 19.11 5.24 1.52
CA LEU A 210 18.30 4.82 2.67
C LEU A 210 19.00 3.75 3.52
N ASP A 211 19.74 2.82 2.91
CA ASP A 211 20.50 1.81 3.64
C ASP A 211 21.59 2.41 4.54
N ALA A 212 22.10 3.59 4.19
CA ALA A 212 23.08 4.32 4.97
C ALA A 212 22.49 5.09 6.17
N VAL A 213 21.16 5.25 6.25
CA VAL A 213 20.52 5.98 7.36
C VAL A 213 20.66 5.19 8.66
N GLU A 214 21.34 5.80 9.64
CA GLU A 214 21.49 5.21 10.96
C GLU A 214 20.18 5.24 11.76
N GLY A 215 19.97 4.27 12.64
CA GLY A 215 18.77 4.16 13.49
C GLY A 215 17.62 3.36 12.86
N ILE A 216 17.47 3.37 11.53
CA ILE A 216 16.52 2.48 10.87
C ILE A 216 17.17 1.09 10.69
N GLN A 217 16.53 0.10 11.26
CA GLN A 217 17.05 -1.28 11.28
C GLN A 217 16.44 -2.12 10.14
N ARG A 218 15.27 -1.72 9.61
CA ARG A 218 14.56 -2.45 8.56
C ARG A 218 13.96 -1.53 7.53
N TYR A 219 14.19 -1.85 6.26
CA TYR A 219 13.44 -1.33 5.13
C TYR A 219 12.69 -2.45 4.43
N ARG A 220 11.46 -2.17 4.01
CA ARG A 220 10.70 -3.05 3.11
C ARG A 220 10.30 -2.32 1.85
N ILE A 221 10.53 -2.96 0.73
CA ILE A 221 10.05 -2.50 -0.57
C ILE A 221 8.57 -2.91 -0.68
N SER A 222 7.68 -1.94 -0.91
CA SER A 222 6.30 -2.27 -1.24
C SER A 222 6.19 -2.77 -2.69
N SER A 223 5.03 -2.65 -3.33
CA SER A 223 4.79 -3.18 -4.67
C SER A 223 5.73 -2.57 -5.72
N ILE A 224 6.53 -3.40 -6.39
CA ILE A 224 7.44 -3.03 -7.47
C ILE A 224 7.15 -3.84 -8.72
N GLU A 225 6.95 -3.17 -9.86
CA GLU A 225 6.67 -3.80 -11.14
C GLU A 225 7.80 -4.77 -11.57
N PRO A 226 7.46 -5.98 -12.08
CA PRO A 226 8.45 -7.01 -12.43
C PRO A 226 9.56 -6.53 -13.37
N ASN A 227 9.20 -5.69 -14.35
CA ASN A 227 10.15 -5.15 -15.33
C ASN A 227 11.00 -3.98 -14.80
N LEU A 228 10.65 -3.43 -13.63
CA LEU A 228 11.43 -2.39 -12.94
C LEU A 228 12.23 -2.96 -11.75
N LEU A 229 11.95 -4.18 -11.33
CA LEU A 229 12.76 -4.93 -10.38
C LEU A 229 13.97 -5.50 -11.10
N THR A 230 15.04 -4.72 -11.20
CA THR A 230 16.27 -5.15 -11.86
C THR A 230 17.04 -6.16 -11.00
N ASP A 231 17.93 -6.94 -11.61
CA ASP A 231 18.78 -7.89 -10.88
C ASP A 231 19.73 -7.15 -9.93
N GLU A 232 20.18 -5.94 -10.32
CA GLU A 232 20.97 -5.05 -9.48
C GLU A 232 20.26 -4.67 -8.18
N ILE A 233 18.94 -4.38 -8.24
CA ILE A 233 18.13 -4.10 -7.04
C ILE A 233 18.02 -5.35 -6.16
N ILE A 234 17.80 -6.53 -6.77
CA ILE A 234 17.70 -7.80 -6.03
C ILE A 234 19.03 -8.11 -5.33
N ASP A 235 20.15 -7.98 -6.05
CA ASP A 235 21.49 -8.25 -5.50
C ASP A 235 21.87 -7.26 -4.41
N PHE A 236 21.52 -5.97 -4.57
CA PHE A 236 21.69 -4.98 -3.52
C PHE A 236 20.92 -5.35 -2.25
N CYS A 237 19.63 -5.71 -2.37
CA CYS A 237 18.83 -6.12 -1.22
C CYS A 237 19.40 -7.37 -0.52
N ALA A 238 19.97 -8.32 -1.28
CA ALA A 238 20.57 -9.51 -0.73
C ALA A 238 21.84 -9.23 0.11
N GLY A 239 22.59 -8.17 -0.24
CA GLY A 239 23.80 -7.74 0.48
C GLY A 239 23.56 -6.60 1.48
N SER A 240 22.37 -6.07 1.57
CA SER A 240 22.05 -4.92 2.42
C SER A 240 21.98 -5.29 3.91
N ARG A 241 22.38 -4.33 4.77
CA ARG A 241 22.22 -4.46 6.22
C ARG A 241 20.78 -4.33 6.69
N ALA A 242 19.94 -3.56 5.99
CA ALA A 242 18.63 -3.14 6.47
C ALA A 242 17.47 -3.49 5.54
N PHE A 243 17.70 -3.79 4.25
CA PHE A 243 16.63 -4.24 3.37
C PHE A 243 16.25 -5.68 3.67
N MET A 244 15.00 -5.86 4.12
CA MET A 244 14.51 -7.17 4.54
C MET A 244 14.28 -8.11 3.34
N PRO A 245 14.44 -9.45 3.54
CA PRO A 245 14.17 -10.45 2.53
C PRO A 245 12.64 -10.54 2.27
N HIS A 246 12.11 -9.52 1.59
CA HIS A 246 10.69 -9.35 1.33
C HIS A 246 10.49 -8.61 0.02
N PHE A 247 9.76 -9.20 -0.91
CA PHE A 247 9.34 -8.57 -2.15
C PHE A 247 7.83 -8.69 -2.33
N HIS A 248 7.22 -7.62 -2.81
CA HIS A 248 5.83 -7.60 -3.24
C HIS A 248 5.81 -7.24 -4.72
N ILE A 249 5.41 -8.19 -5.58
CA ILE A 249 5.55 -8.08 -7.03
C ILE A 249 4.18 -8.31 -7.69
N PRO A 250 3.58 -7.31 -8.35
CA PRO A 250 2.27 -7.45 -8.98
C PRO A 250 2.36 -8.24 -10.28
N LEU A 251 1.96 -9.52 -10.26
CA LEU A 251 1.83 -10.35 -11.45
C LEU A 251 0.61 -9.97 -12.27
N GLN A 252 -0.49 -9.66 -11.62
CA GLN A 252 -1.82 -9.35 -12.14
C GLN A 252 -2.51 -10.54 -12.81
N SER A 253 -1.86 -11.29 -13.71
CA SER A 253 -2.34 -12.53 -14.29
C SER A 253 -1.17 -13.46 -14.64
N GLY A 254 -1.39 -14.76 -14.53
CA GLY A 254 -0.44 -15.79 -14.99
C GLY A 254 -0.64 -16.21 -16.45
N SER A 255 -1.45 -15.49 -17.23
CA SER A 255 -1.66 -15.70 -18.67
C SER A 255 -1.09 -14.52 -19.47
N ASP A 256 -0.21 -14.80 -20.43
CA ASP A 256 0.37 -13.77 -21.30
C ASP A 256 -0.67 -13.08 -22.17
N ASP A 257 -1.75 -13.79 -22.56
CA ASP A 257 -2.87 -13.18 -23.28
C ASP A 257 -3.60 -12.13 -22.44
N VAL A 258 -3.88 -12.45 -21.19
CA VAL A 258 -4.51 -11.50 -20.24
C VAL A 258 -3.55 -10.34 -19.92
N LEU A 259 -2.28 -10.60 -19.70
CA LEU A 259 -1.26 -9.55 -19.47
C LEU A 259 -1.20 -8.58 -20.66
N ARG A 260 -1.31 -9.08 -21.88
CA ARG A 260 -1.36 -8.28 -23.12
C ARG A 260 -2.63 -7.42 -23.18
N LEU A 261 -3.79 -8.00 -22.84
CA LEU A 261 -5.07 -7.27 -22.73
C LEU A 261 -5.00 -6.18 -21.67
N MET A 262 -4.34 -6.44 -20.54
CA MET A 262 -4.08 -5.48 -19.49
C MET A 262 -3.05 -4.39 -19.87
N ARG A 263 -2.32 -4.55 -20.99
CA ARG A 263 -1.16 -3.73 -21.39
C ARG A 263 -0.04 -3.75 -20.35
N ARG A 264 0.26 -4.93 -19.82
CA ARG A 264 1.43 -5.09 -18.95
C ARG A 264 2.72 -5.03 -19.76
N ARG A 265 3.80 -4.58 -19.13
CA ARG A 265 5.12 -4.39 -19.77
C ARG A 265 6.07 -5.55 -19.48
N TYR A 266 5.54 -6.70 -19.15
CA TYR A 266 6.23 -7.96 -18.89
C TYR A 266 5.32 -9.13 -19.26
N ASP A 267 5.92 -10.28 -19.35
CA ASP A 267 5.28 -11.58 -19.58
C ASP A 267 5.53 -12.53 -18.39
N THR A 268 4.92 -13.69 -18.45
CA THR A 268 5.07 -14.74 -17.43
C THR A 268 6.51 -15.24 -17.34
N ALA A 269 7.24 -15.29 -18.45
CA ALA A 269 8.64 -15.74 -18.48
C ALA A 269 9.56 -14.78 -17.71
N LEU A 270 9.41 -13.46 -17.89
CA LEU A 270 10.14 -12.46 -17.11
C LEU A 270 9.81 -12.56 -15.63
N PHE A 271 8.52 -12.70 -15.29
CA PHE A 271 8.10 -12.83 -13.89
C PHE A 271 8.75 -14.05 -13.22
N ARG A 272 8.74 -15.22 -13.88
CA ARG A 272 9.40 -16.43 -13.41
C ARG A 272 10.88 -16.20 -13.15
N ARG A 273 11.60 -15.61 -14.11
CA ARG A 273 13.04 -15.29 -13.93
C ARG A 273 13.29 -14.43 -12.70
N LYS A 274 12.41 -13.45 -12.40
CA LYS A 274 12.57 -12.60 -11.19
C LYS A 274 12.36 -13.40 -9.91
N VAL A 275 11.37 -14.26 -9.85
CA VAL A 275 11.14 -15.16 -8.70
C VAL A 275 12.36 -16.10 -8.51
N GLU A 276 12.84 -16.72 -9.58
CA GLU A 276 14.01 -17.60 -9.54
C GLU A 276 15.29 -16.85 -9.12
N ARG A 277 15.50 -15.61 -9.63
CA ARG A 277 16.62 -14.77 -9.20
C ARG A 277 16.56 -14.45 -7.70
N ILE A 278 15.41 -14.01 -7.20
CA ILE A 278 15.24 -13.75 -5.76
C ILE A 278 15.55 -15.00 -4.95
N ARG A 279 14.99 -16.16 -5.32
CA ARG A 279 15.25 -17.44 -4.62
C ARG A 279 16.70 -17.85 -4.63
N SER A 280 17.43 -17.57 -5.72
CA SER A 280 18.84 -17.94 -5.84
C SER A 280 19.77 -17.15 -4.92
N VAL A 281 19.45 -15.85 -4.64
CA VAL A 281 20.31 -14.98 -3.81
C VAL A 281 19.74 -14.74 -2.40
N MET A 282 18.42 -14.89 -2.24
CA MET A 282 17.70 -14.77 -0.97
C MET A 282 16.68 -15.90 -0.82
N PRO A 283 17.11 -17.14 -0.52
CA PRO A 283 16.21 -18.29 -0.42
C PRO A 283 15.11 -18.11 0.63
N ASP A 284 15.37 -17.32 1.66
CA ASP A 284 14.44 -17.03 2.76
C ASP A 284 13.44 -15.90 2.44
N ALA A 285 13.54 -15.22 1.31
CA ALA A 285 12.72 -14.08 0.99
C ALA A 285 11.22 -14.44 0.95
N PHE A 286 10.40 -13.59 1.56
CA PHE A 286 8.96 -13.61 1.30
C PHE A 286 8.68 -12.98 -0.05
N ILE A 287 7.94 -13.68 -0.92
CA ILE A 287 7.51 -13.17 -2.22
C ILE A 287 5.99 -13.14 -2.24
N GLY A 288 5.42 -11.95 -2.02
CA GLY A 288 3.99 -11.67 -2.15
C GLY A 288 3.63 -11.25 -3.57
N VAL A 289 2.50 -11.71 -4.08
CA VAL A 289 2.11 -11.51 -5.47
C VAL A 289 0.66 -11.05 -5.58
N ASP A 290 0.42 -9.93 -6.26
CA ASP A 290 -0.94 -9.49 -6.57
C ASP A 290 -1.48 -10.15 -7.84
N VAL A 291 -2.73 -10.59 -7.79
CA VAL A 291 -3.47 -11.17 -8.93
C VAL A 291 -4.86 -10.58 -9.01
N ILE A 292 -5.28 -10.19 -10.20
CA ILE A 292 -6.65 -9.72 -10.48
C ILE A 292 -7.38 -10.79 -11.26
N VAL A 293 -8.55 -11.17 -10.78
CA VAL A 293 -9.41 -12.22 -11.35
C VAL A 293 -10.61 -11.61 -12.05
N GLY A 294 -10.96 -12.17 -13.19
CA GLY A 294 -12.19 -11.81 -13.90
C GLY A 294 -12.11 -10.49 -14.62
N THR A 295 -10.94 -10.13 -15.13
CA THR A 295 -10.79 -8.98 -16.03
C THR A 295 -11.51 -9.25 -17.35
N ARG A 296 -11.94 -8.21 -18.05
CA ARG A 296 -12.52 -8.37 -19.36
C ARG A 296 -11.54 -9.08 -20.30
N GLY A 297 -12.03 -10.03 -21.07
CA GLY A 297 -11.24 -10.87 -21.97
C GLY A 297 -10.61 -12.10 -21.32
N GLU A 298 -10.71 -12.28 -20.00
CA GLU A 298 -10.23 -13.48 -19.32
C GLU A 298 -11.20 -14.65 -19.55
N THR A 299 -10.90 -15.49 -20.52
CA THR A 299 -11.65 -16.74 -20.77
C THR A 299 -11.31 -17.80 -19.71
N GLU A 300 -12.09 -18.90 -19.67
CA GLU A 300 -11.76 -20.02 -18.77
C GLU A 300 -10.39 -20.63 -19.10
N ALA A 301 -10.06 -20.78 -20.39
CA ALA A 301 -8.76 -21.29 -20.80
C ALA A 301 -7.60 -20.40 -20.28
N TYR A 302 -7.74 -19.09 -20.38
CA TYR A 302 -6.73 -18.15 -19.88
C TYR A 302 -6.62 -18.17 -18.37
N PHE A 303 -7.74 -18.36 -17.67
CA PHE A 303 -7.71 -18.53 -16.21
C PHE A 303 -7.01 -19.82 -15.79
N GLU A 304 -7.26 -20.94 -16.49
CA GLU A 304 -6.58 -22.22 -16.21
C GLU A 304 -5.07 -22.14 -16.48
N ASP A 305 -4.67 -21.46 -17.55
CA ASP A 305 -3.23 -21.18 -17.82
C ASP A 305 -2.62 -20.35 -16.68
N ALA A 306 -3.29 -19.28 -16.26
CA ALA A 306 -2.88 -18.45 -15.16
C ALA A 306 -2.75 -19.23 -13.84
N PHE A 307 -3.73 -20.06 -13.53
CA PHE A 307 -3.73 -20.87 -12.31
C PHE A 307 -2.56 -21.87 -12.30
N ARG A 308 -2.33 -22.59 -13.41
CA ARG A 308 -1.20 -23.52 -13.55
C ARG A 308 0.14 -22.83 -13.42
N PHE A 309 0.29 -21.67 -14.05
CA PHE A 309 1.51 -20.87 -13.94
C PHE A 309 1.78 -20.46 -12.51
N ILE A 310 0.80 -19.83 -11.82
CA ILE A 310 0.93 -19.36 -10.45
C ILE A 310 1.22 -20.52 -9.48
N LYS A 311 0.56 -21.67 -9.67
CA LYS A 311 0.80 -22.86 -8.86
C LYS A 311 2.25 -23.34 -8.98
N SER A 312 2.86 -23.22 -10.16
CA SER A 312 4.25 -23.67 -10.43
C SER A 312 5.33 -22.74 -9.85
N LEU A 313 4.99 -21.53 -9.40
CA LEU A 313 5.96 -20.56 -8.87
C LEU A 313 6.30 -20.85 -7.40
N ASP A 314 7.57 -20.68 -7.01
CA ASP A 314 7.98 -20.68 -5.58
C ASP A 314 7.78 -19.28 -4.96
N ILE A 315 6.52 -18.90 -4.77
CA ILE A 315 6.09 -17.67 -4.11
C ILE A 315 5.49 -17.99 -2.75
N SER A 316 5.43 -16.98 -1.87
CA SER A 316 5.00 -17.19 -0.48
C SER A 316 3.51 -16.97 -0.28
N GLN A 317 2.89 -16.03 -0.99
CA GLN A 317 1.48 -15.69 -0.82
C GLN A 317 0.92 -14.94 -2.03
N LEU A 318 -0.39 -15.07 -2.25
CA LEU A 318 -1.14 -14.26 -3.22
C LEU A 318 -2.03 -13.24 -2.50
N HIS A 319 -2.15 -12.07 -3.10
CA HIS A 319 -3.22 -11.12 -2.82
C HIS A 319 -4.18 -11.14 -4.02
N VAL A 320 -5.35 -11.74 -3.82
CA VAL A 320 -6.33 -11.98 -4.88
C VAL A 320 -7.38 -10.88 -4.88
N PHE A 321 -7.52 -10.19 -5.99
CA PHE A 321 -8.49 -9.12 -6.19
C PHE A 321 -9.50 -9.50 -7.28
N SER A 322 -10.78 -9.34 -7.02
CA SER A 322 -11.80 -9.39 -8.05
C SER A 322 -11.81 -8.11 -8.86
N TYR A 323 -11.79 -8.23 -10.17
CA TYR A 323 -11.83 -7.08 -11.06
C TYR A 323 -13.12 -6.26 -10.87
N SER A 324 -12.95 -4.97 -10.67
CA SER A 324 -14.03 -3.99 -10.60
C SER A 324 -13.98 -3.06 -11.81
N GLU A 325 -15.05 -3.01 -12.59
CA GLU A 325 -15.17 -2.10 -13.70
C GLU A 325 -15.15 -0.64 -13.24
N ARG A 326 -14.39 0.18 -13.95
CA ARG A 326 -14.24 1.60 -13.60
C ARG A 326 -14.53 2.49 -14.82
N PRO A 327 -15.35 3.54 -14.66
CA PRO A 327 -15.56 4.54 -15.71
C PRO A 327 -14.24 5.13 -16.21
N GLY A 328 -14.16 5.39 -17.50
CA GLY A 328 -12.98 5.99 -18.14
C GLY A 328 -11.81 5.04 -18.37
N THR A 329 -11.89 3.76 -17.95
CA THR A 329 -10.87 2.76 -18.22
C THR A 329 -11.02 2.11 -19.61
N LYS A 330 -9.90 1.82 -20.25
CA LYS A 330 -9.90 1.16 -21.58
C LYS A 330 -10.40 -0.28 -21.56
N ALA A 331 -10.35 -0.92 -20.39
CA ALA A 331 -10.83 -2.29 -20.21
C ALA A 331 -12.31 -2.45 -20.55
N LEU A 332 -13.13 -1.41 -20.39
CA LEU A 332 -14.57 -1.45 -20.74
C LEU A 332 -14.83 -1.73 -22.21
N GLY A 333 -13.87 -1.44 -23.10
CA GLY A 333 -13.96 -1.75 -24.54
C GLY A 333 -13.49 -3.16 -24.90
N ILE A 334 -12.99 -3.96 -23.97
CA ILE A 334 -12.55 -5.33 -24.21
C ILE A 334 -13.78 -6.25 -24.20
N PRO A 335 -14.01 -7.07 -25.26
CA PRO A 335 -15.11 -8.03 -25.27
C PRO A 335 -14.91 -9.13 -24.23
N HIS A 336 -15.92 -9.96 -24.02
CA HIS A 336 -16.00 -11.03 -23.02
C HIS A 336 -15.95 -10.50 -21.58
N VAL A 337 -17.13 -10.44 -21.00
CA VAL A 337 -17.32 -10.01 -19.59
C VAL A 337 -17.45 -11.25 -18.72
N VAL A 338 -16.56 -11.37 -17.74
CA VAL A 338 -16.61 -12.45 -16.75
C VAL A 338 -17.76 -12.19 -15.77
N THR A 339 -18.62 -13.16 -15.57
CA THR A 339 -19.77 -13.04 -14.66
C THR A 339 -19.34 -12.92 -13.19
N PRO A 340 -20.19 -12.37 -12.31
CA PRO A 340 -19.90 -12.34 -10.89
C PRO A 340 -19.65 -13.72 -10.27
N GLN A 341 -20.39 -14.75 -10.73
CA GLN A 341 -20.21 -16.12 -10.27
C GLN A 341 -18.84 -16.69 -10.66
N GLU A 342 -18.43 -16.53 -11.93
CA GLU A 342 -17.11 -16.97 -12.38
C GLU A 342 -15.99 -16.26 -11.60
N LYS A 343 -16.11 -14.92 -11.38
CA LYS A 343 -15.16 -14.16 -10.56
C LYS A 343 -15.05 -14.74 -9.14
N HIS A 344 -16.19 -15.05 -8.55
CA HIS A 344 -16.24 -15.64 -7.21
C HIS A 344 -15.54 -17.00 -7.15
N ASP A 345 -15.84 -17.88 -8.09
CA ASP A 345 -15.29 -19.24 -8.13
C ASP A 345 -13.77 -19.22 -8.42
N ARG A 346 -13.31 -18.41 -9.37
CA ARG A 346 -11.90 -18.20 -9.66
C ARG A 346 -11.15 -17.60 -8.45
N SER A 347 -11.74 -16.60 -7.78
CA SER A 347 -11.15 -16.00 -6.58
C SER A 347 -10.98 -17.02 -5.47
N ARG A 348 -12.00 -17.85 -5.20
CA ARG A 348 -11.91 -18.91 -4.18
C ARG A 348 -10.77 -19.88 -4.44
N ARG A 349 -10.60 -20.30 -5.70
CA ARG A 349 -9.51 -21.22 -6.10
C ARG A 349 -8.14 -20.62 -5.84
N LEU A 350 -7.93 -19.34 -6.19
CA LEU A 350 -6.65 -18.64 -5.96
C LEU A 350 -6.42 -18.31 -4.49
N ILE A 351 -7.46 -18.01 -3.72
CA ILE A 351 -7.36 -17.79 -2.27
C ILE A 351 -6.94 -19.10 -1.58
N ALA A 352 -7.53 -20.24 -1.97
CA ALA A 352 -7.11 -21.54 -1.44
C ALA A 352 -5.63 -21.86 -1.78
N LEU A 353 -5.20 -21.58 -3.01
CA LEU A 353 -3.80 -21.72 -3.41
C LEU A 353 -2.88 -20.76 -2.63
N SER A 354 -3.33 -19.54 -2.37
CA SER A 354 -2.59 -18.57 -1.55
C SER A 354 -2.35 -19.09 -0.15
N GLU A 355 -3.38 -19.67 0.46
CA GLU A 355 -3.30 -20.25 1.80
C GLU A 355 -2.34 -21.45 1.85
N GLU A 356 -2.43 -22.35 0.87
CA GLU A 356 -1.49 -23.47 0.73
C GLU A 356 -0.03 -22.99 0.69
N LYS A 357 0.25 -21.97 -0.15
CA LYS A 357 1.60 -21.40 -0.29
C LYS A 357 2.07 -20.69 0.98
N ARG A 358 1.19 -19.93 1.65
CA ARG A 358 1.51 -19.24 2.90
C ARG A 358 1.88 -20.23 4.00
N LEU A 359 1.08 -21.27 4.18
CA LEU A 359 1.35 -22.31 5.15
C LEU A 359 2.63 -23.08 4.83
N ALA A 360 2.89 -23.39 3.54
CA ALA A 360 4.12 -24.00 3.13
C ALA A 360 5.35 -23.12 3.42
N HIS A 361 5.22 -21.79 3.21
CA HIS A 361 6.26 -20.84 3.60
C HIS A 361 6.50 -20.84 5.11
N TYR A 362 5.45 -20.74 5.92
CA TYR A 362 5.56 -20.70 7.38
C TYR A 362 6.20 -21.96 7.95
N ARG A 363 5.78 -23.14 7.48
CA ARG A 363 6.31 -24.43 7.95
C ARG A 363 7.80 -24.61 7.74
N ARG A 364 8.40 -23.94 6.73
CA ARG A 364 9.86 -23.96 6.51
C ARG A 364 10.67 -23.39 7.68
N TYR A 365 10.04 -22.55 8.50
CA TYR A 365 10.74 -21.79 9.54
C TYR A 365 10.37 -22.21 10.97
N ILE A 366 9.50 -23.19 11.16
CA ILE A 366 9.22 -23.76 12.47
C ILE A 366 10.53 -24.30 13.07
N GLY A 367 10.81 -23.98 14.33
CA GLY A 367 12.03 -24.33 15.05
C GLY A 367 13.25 -23.46 14.75
N THR A 368 13.18 -22.55 13.78
CA THR A 368 14.30 -21.65 13.46
C THR A 368 14.31 -20.40 14.34
N GLU A 369 15.44 -19.72 14.37
CA GLU A 369 15.59 -18.44 15.05
C GLU A 369 15.44 -17.29 14.06
N ARG A 370 14.64 -16.28 14.42
CA ARG A 370 14.40 -15.10 13.59
C ARG A 370 14.33 -13.84 14.45
N MET A 371 14.72 -12.72 13.85
CA MET A 371 14.53 -11.40 14.43
C MET A 371 13.09 -10.95 14.20
N VAL A 372 12.35 -10.64 15.26
CA VAL A 372 10.97 -10.15 15.23
C VAL A 372 10.90 -8.68 15.61
N LEU A 373 10.18 -7.88 14.85
CA LEU A 373 9.68 -6.58 15.27
C LEU A 373 8.30 -6.77 15.87
N TRP A 374 8.20 -6.58 17.18
CA TRP A 374 6.93 -6.61 17.91
C TRP A 374 6.15 -5.33 17.63
N GLU A 375 4.86 -5.48 17.39
CA GLU A 375 3.97 -4.35 17.13
C GLU A 375 3.57 -3.63 18.42
N HIS A 376 2.97 -2.46 18.26
CA HIS A 376 2.39 -1.71 19.35
C HIS A 376 1.38 -2.56 20.13
N ALA A 377 1.52 -2.62 21.46
CA ALA A 377 0.61 -3.40 22.29
C ALA A 377 -0.79 -2.79 22.32
N ARG A 378 -1.80 -3.64 22.26
CA ARG A 378 -3.20 -3.26 22.45
C ARG A 378 -3.73 -3.96 23.68
N GLU A 379 -4.41 -3.21 24.52
CA GLU A 379 -4.97 -3.72 25.78
C GLU A 379 -5.90 -4.92 25.51
N GLY A 380 -5.72 -6.01 26.26
CA GLY A 380 -6.48 -7.24 26.13
C GLY A 380 -6.23 -8.06 24.86
N GLN A 381 -5.26 -7.69 24.03
CA GLN A 381 -4.90 -8.44 22.81
C GLN A 381 -3.51 -9.06 22.94
N PRO A 382 -3.27 -10.24 22.34
CA PRO A 382 -1.95 -10.84 22.31
C PRO A 382 -0.97 -9.95 21.54
N LEU A 383 0.29 -9.91 22.00
CA LEU A 383 1.33 -9.18 21.29
C LEU A 383 1.69 -9.91 20.01
N LEU A 384 1.64 -9.18 18.90
CA LEU A 384 1.90 -9.68 17.56
C LEU A 384 3.14 -9.00 16.99
N GLY A 385 3.82 -9.69 16.07
CA GLY A 385 5.01 -9.15 15.43
C GLY A 385 5.22 -9.68 14.01
N TRP A 386 6.30 -9.23 13.40
CA TRP A 386 6.72 -9.67 12.06
C TRP A 386 8.21 -10.04 12.07
N THR A 387 8.52 -11.20 11.52
CA THR A 387 9.90 -11.57 11.26
C THR A 387 10.52 -10.72 10.16
N ASP A 388 11.82 -10.81 10.00
CA ASP A 388 12.57 -10.22 8.88
C ASP A 388 12.02 -10.69 7.51
N ASN A 389 11.72 -11.98 7.37
CA ASN A 389 11.13 -12.60 6.18
C ASN A 389 9.59 -12.64 6.16
N TYR A 390 8.96 -11.70 6.86
CA TYR A 390 7.53 -11.40 6.78
C TYR A 390 6.58 -12.52 7.24
N ILE A 391 6.97 -13.31 8.22
CA ILE A 391 6.09 -14.26 8.91
C ILE A 391 5.39 -13.52 10.04
N ARG A 392 4.07 -13.66 10.13
CA ARG A 392 3.27 -13.15 11.25
C ARG A 392 3.49 -14.04 12.47
N VAL A 393 3.79 -13.43 13.60
CA VAL A 393 4.02 -14.17 14.84
C VAL A 393 3.18 -13.63 15.98
N ARG A 394 2.89 -14.52 16.93
CA ARG A 394 2.24 -14.24 18.21
C ARG A 394 3.20 -14.61 19.34
N LEU A 395 3.30 -13.75 20.33
CA LEU A 395 4.07 -14.04 21.54
C LEU A 395 3.51 -15.31 22.22
N ALA A 396 4.37 -16.27 22.50
CA ALA A 396 4.00 -17.51 23.16
C ALA A 396 3.44 -17.24 24.58
N GLU A 397 2.52 -18.08 25.02
CA GLU A 397 1.89 -17.96 26.34
C GLU A 397 2.95 -18.03 27.45
N GLY A 398 2.87 -17.12 28.40
CA GLY A 398 3.83 -17.01 29.52
C GLY A 398 5.18 -16.36 29.16
N ALA A 399 5.43 -16.08 27.90
CA ALA A 399 6.61 -15.33 27.46
C ALA A 399 6.39 -13.81 27.56
N THR A 400 7.48 -13.05 27.61
CA THR A 400 7.46 -11.58 27.67
C THR A 400 8.29 -10.98 26.54
N ALA A 401 7.79 -9.90 25.95
CA ALA A 401 8.52 -9.11 24.96
C ALA A 401 8.15 -7.63 25.10
N VAL A 402 9.06 -6.75 24.68
CA VAL A 402 8.82 -5.31 24.70
C VAL A 402 8.13 -4.89 23.40
N PRO A 403 6.95 -4.24 23.45
CA PRO A 403 6.33 -3.67 22.26
C PRO A 403 7.26 -2.67 21.55
N ASP A 404 7.05 -2.50 20.25
CA ASP A 404 7.82 -1.60 19.38
C ASP A 404 9.34 -1.85 19.39
N SER A 405 9.75 -3.08 19.74
CA SER A 405 11.16 -3.49 19.81
C SER A 405 11.48 -4.66 18.90
N LEU A 406 12.76 -4.80 18.60
CA LEU A 406 13.32 -5.95 17.88
C LEU A 406 13.96 -6.92 18.88
N CYS A 407 13.62 -8.20 18.79
CA CYS A 407 14.32 -9.24 19.50
C CYS A 407 14.41 -10.55 18.69
N SER A 408 15.41 -11.36 19.01
CA SER A 408 15.51 -12.72 18.49
C SER A 408 14.49 -13.62 19.18
N VAL A 409 13.84 -14.45 18.37
CA VAL A 409 12.87 -15.43 18.84
C VAL A 409 13.12 -16.79 18.22
N ARG A 410 12.70 -17.85 18.88
CA ARG A 410 12.50 -19.17 18.28
C ARG A 410 11.06 -19.29 17.80
N LEU A 411 10.90 -19.64 16.52
CA LEU A 411 9.57 -19.85 15.92
C LEU A 411 9.03 -21.22 16.31
N GLY A 412 7.84 -21.24 16.88
CA GLY A 412 7.10 -22.44 17.25
C GLY A 412 6.10 -22.86 16.17
N GLU A 413 5.15 -23.70 16.58
CA GLU A 413 4.09 -24.23 15.73
C GLU A 413 3.10 -23.12 15.30
N LEU A 414 2.28 -23.48 14.31
CA LEU A 414 1.17 -22.64 13.85
C LEU A 414 0.16 -22.50 15.01
N ASP A 415 -0.20 -21.25 15.32
CA ASP A 415 -1.19 -20.97 16.36
C ASP A 415 -2.60 -21.42 15.94
N ALA A 416 -3.51 -21.56 16.92
CA ALA A 416 -4.89 -22.00 16.71
C ALA A 416 -5.69 -21.12 15.75
N ASP A 417 -5.27 -19.86 15.54
CA ASP A 417 -5.87 -18.95 14.55
C ASP A 417 -5.57 -19.34 13.09
N GLY A 418 -4.61 -20.25 12.87
CA GLY A 418 -4.15 -20.64 11.54
C GLY A 418 -3.38 -19.55 10.78
N GLU A 419 -3.13 -18.39 11.39
CA GLU A 419 -2.56 -17.21 10.73
C GLU A 419 -1.18 -16.83 11.25
N THR A 420 -0.84 -17.22 12.48
CA THR A 420 0.41 -16.83 13.14
C THR A 420 1.24 -18.05 13.55
N LEU A 421 2.56 -17.91 13.61
CA LEU A 421 3.41 -18.83 14.35
C LEU A 421 3.59 -18.33 15.78
N GLN A 422 3.66 -19.24 16.74
CA GLN A 422 4.09 -18.89 18.08
C GLN A 422 5.56 -18.46 18.07
N ALA A 423 5.93 -17.50 18.91
CA ALA A 423 7.29 -17.01 19.00
C ALA A 423 7.71 -16.84 20.46
N THR A 424 8.82 -17.48 20.82
CA THR A 424 9.41 -17.41 22.16
C THR A 424 10.69 -16.59 22.08
N PRO A 425 10.81 -15.45 22.78
CA PRO A 425 12.05 -14.70 22.90
C PRO A 425 13.19 -15.56 23.44
N LEU A 426 14.43 -15.32 22.96
CA LEU A 426 15.63 -16.03 23.33
C LEU A 426 16.37 -15.34 24.47
#